data_16710eae0cfd3a1aabe63004ff2bcf5f
#
_entry.id   16710eae0cfd3a1aabe63004ff2bcf5f
#
_cell.length_a   1.000
_cell.length_b   1.000
_cell.length_c   1.000
_cell.angle_alpha   90.00
_cell.angle_beta   90.00
_cell.angle_gamma   90.00
#
_symmetry.space_group_name_H-M   'P 1'
#
loop_
_entity.id
_entity.type
_entity.pdbx_description
1 polymer ?
#
loop_
_entity_poly.entity_id
_entity_poly.type
_entity_poly.pdbx_seq_one_letter_code
_entity_poly.pdbx_strand_id
1 'polypeptide(L)'
;MFKLFNLSLKLSGFPIKEAQVEFGKILKISEEEFPKHIENKRTEITIFHLKNNDFYKNLVGEKWNGTWGSLPVLTKKNLQKPLSERLSIGFTEKSVFVNKTSGSSGDPFVFAKDKKAHAITWASIIYRFGWYDVDFNKSYQARFYGIPLDFWGYKKERLKDFLGNRYRFPIFNLSDKILDGFLQHFKTKKFDYING
;
A
#
# COMPACT_ATOMS: atom_id res chain seq x y z
N MET A 1 0.62 -9.55 -25.10
CA MET A 1 1.45 -8.55 -24.39
C MET A 1 1.71 -9.04 -22.97
N PHE A 2 2.98 -9.11 -22.55
CA PHE A 2 3.33 -9.59 -21.22
C PHE A 2 2.83 -8.60 -20.14
N LYS A 3 2.12 -9.12 -19.14
CA LYS A 3 1.60 -8.34 -18.03
C LYS A 3 2.67 -8.20 -16.94
N LEU A 4 3.72 -7.41 -17.23
CA LEU A 4 4.91 -7.26 -16.37
C LEU A 4 4.57 -6.73 -14.99
N PHE A 5 3.66 -5.77 -14.89
CA PHE A 5 3.23 -5.22 -13.61
C PHE A 5 2.55 -6.30 -12.74
N ASN A 6 1.59 -7.04 -13.30
CA ASN A 6 0.94 -8.14 -12.58
C ASN A 6 1.93 -9.25 -12.20
N LEU A 7 2.90 -9.53 -13.06
CA LEU A 7 3.96 -10.49 -12.76
C LEU A 7 4.83 -10.02 -11.58
N SER A 8 5.17 -8.72 -11.52
CA SER A 8 5.96 -8.17 -10.42
C SER A 8 5.23 -8.29 -9.08
N LEU A 9 3.91 -8.07 -9.05
CA LEU A 9 3.09 -8.28 -7.86
C LEU A 9 3.06 -9.75 -7.43
N LYS A 10 2.91 -10.67 -8.39
CA LYS A 10 2.94 -12.11 -8.12
C LYS A 10 4.29 -12.57 -7.56
N LEU A 11 5.40 -12.12 -8.16
CA LEU A 11 6.76 -12.45 -7.70
C LEU A 11 7.05 -11.86 -6.31
N SER A 12 6.40 -10.77 -5.94
CA SER A 12 6.44 -10.21 -4.59
C SER A 12 5.57 -10.99 -3.58
N GLY A 13 4.89 -12.05 -4.04
CA GLY A 13 4.05 -12.92 -3.22
C GLY A 13 2.67 -12.34 -2.91
N PHE A 14 2.18 -11.37 -3.70
CA PHE A 14 0.85 -10.80 -3.54
C PHE A 14 -0.19 -11.60 -4.35
N PRO A 15 -1.26 -12.15 -3.71
CA PRO A 15 -2.30 -12.93 -4.38
C PRO A 15 -3.30 -12.01 -5.13
N ILE A 16 -2.80 -11.32 -6.16
CA ILE A 16 -3.57 -10.24 -6.83
C ILE A 16 -4.84 -10.73 -7.51
N LYS A 17 -4.86 -11.95 -8.08
CA LYS A 17 -6.06 -12.50 -8.72
C LYS A 17 -7.18 -12.74 -7.71
N GLU A 18 -6.84 -13.35 -6.57
CA GLU A 18 -7.79 -13.61 -5.49
C GLU A 18 -8.30 -12.28 -4.90
N ALA A 19 -7.39 -11.32 -4.71
CA ALA A 19 -7.73 -9.99 -4.24
C ALA A 19 -8.69 -9.25 -5.20
N GLN A 20 -8.50 -9.36 -6.50
CA GLN A 20 -9.41 -8.77 -7.48
C GLN A 20 -10.81 -9.41 -7.44
N VAL A 21 -10.89 -10.74 -7.27
CA VAL A 21 -12.17 -11.43 -7.10
C VAL A 21 -12.87 -10.98 -5.82
N GLU A 22 -12.14 -10.92 -4.70
CA GLU A 22 -12.70 -10.48 -3.41
C GLU A 22 -13.15 -9.02 -3.47
N PHE A 23 -12.33 -8.14 -4.02
CA PHE A 23 -12.69 -6.74 -4.21
C PHE A 23 -13.92 -6.58 -5.11
N GLY A 24 -14.03 -7.37 -6.19
CA GLY A 24 -15.22 -7.40 -7.05
C GLY A 24 -16.49 -7.86 -6.34
N LYS A 25 -16.37 -8.72 -5.32
CA LYS A 25 -17.53 -9.08 -4.46
C LYS A 25 -17.95 -7.89 -3.58
N ILE A 26 -16.97 -7.17 -3.01
CA ILE A 26 -17.25 -5.98 -2.19
C ILE A 26 -17.97 -4.91 -3.00
N LEU A 27 -17.59 -4.69 -4.26
CA LEU A 27 -18.24 -3.71 -5.15
C LEU A 27 -19.70 -4.06 -5.51
N LYS A 28 -20.14 -5.30 -5.28
CA LYS A 28 -21.51 -5.77 -5.54
C LYS A 28 -22.41 -5.70 -4.31
N ILE A 29 -21.88 -5.34 -3.16
CA ILE A 29 -22.67 -5.17 -1.95
C ILE A 29 -23.55 -3.94 -2.14
N SER A 30 -24.85 -4.06 -1.87
CA SER A 30 -25.79 -2.94 -1.95
C SER A 30 -25.48 -1.86 -0.91
N GLU A 31 -25.91 -0.64 -1.15
CA GLU A 31 -25.75 0.46 -0.19
C GLU A 31 -26.41 0.14 1.17
N GLU A 32 -27.54 -0.58 1.14
CA GLU A 32 -28.27 -1.01 2.33
C GLU A 32 -27.49 -2.05 3.17
N GLU A 33 -26.80 -2.96 2.50
CA GLU A 33 -26.03 -4.04 3.16
C GLU A 33 -24.62 -3.61 3.57
N PHE A 34 -24.10 -2.56 2.95
CA PHE A 34 -22.71 -2.14 3.16
C PHE A 34 -22.38 -1.77 4.61
N PRO A 35 -23.23 -1.03 5.37
CA PRO A 35 -22.98 -0.76 6.80
C PRO A 35 -22.82 -2.03 7.64
N LYS A 36 -23.68 -3.02 7.40
CA LYS A 36 -23.60 -4.32 8.09
C LYS A 36 -22.32 -5.08 7.71
N HIS A 37 -21.93 -5.04 6.45
CA HIS A 37 -20.67 -5.62 5.99
C HIS A 37 -19.48 -5.00 6.71
N ILE A 38 -19.43 -3.68 6.84
CA ILE A 38 -18.35 -2.96 7.54
C ILE A 38 -18.32 -3.35 9.03
N GLU A 39 -19.48 -3.40 9.70
CA GLU A 39 -19.55 -3.77 11.11
C GLU A 39 -19.06 -5.20 11.35
N ASN A 40 -19.44 -6.13 10.49
CA ASN A 40 -18.94 -7.50 10.54
C ASN A 40 -17.42 -7.54 10.39
N LYS A 41 -16.84 -6.80 9.43
CA LYS A 41 -15.39 -6.74 9.22
C LYS A 41 -14.64 -6.11 10.39
N ARG A 42 -15.19 -5.08 11.00
CA ARG A 42 -14.65 -4.47 12.22
C ARG A 42 -14.62 -5.46 13.38
N THR A 43 -15.70 -6.19 13.59
CA THR A 43 -15.81 -7.22 14.62
C THR A 43 -14.82 -8.37 14.36
N GLU A 44 -14.79 -8.90 13.14
CA GLU A 44 -13.87 -9.97 12.74
C GLU A 44 -12.41 -9.61 13.02
N ILE A 45 -11.96 -8.43 12.59
CA ILE A 45 -10.56 -8.02 12.76
C ILE A 45 -10.21 -7.76 14.22
N THR A 46 -11.16 -7.20 15.00
CA THR A 46 -10.95 -6.98 16.43
C THR A 46 -10.79 -8.30 17.17
N ILE A 47 -11.71 -9.24 16.96
CA ILE A 47 -11.64 -10.59 17.56
C ILE A 47 -10.34 -11.30 17.14
N PHE A 48 -9.97 -11.21 15.85
CA PHE A 48 -8.72 -11.80 15.36
C PHE A 48 -7.52 -11.29 16.14
N HIS A 49 -7.39 -9.99 16.31
CA HIS A 49 -6.25 -9.40 17.01
C HIS A 49 -6.29 -9.65 18.51
N LEU A 50 -7.44 -9.63 19.15
CA LEU A 50 -7.58 -9.99 20.58
C LEU A 50 -7.15 -11.43 20.84
N LYS A 51 -7.39 -12.33 19.87
CA LYS A 51 -7.03 -13.74 19.99
C LYS A 51 -5.56 -14.02 19.66
N ASN A 52 -5.00 -13.32 18.68
CA ASN A 52 -3.73 -13.70 18.07
C ASN A 52 -2.61 -12.65 18.22
N ASN A 53 -2.83 -11.58 18.99
CA ASN A 53 -1.88 -10.49 19.13
C ASN A 53 -1.83 -9.99 20.58
N ASP A 54 -0.85 -10.44 21.33
CA ASP A 54 -0.70 -10.11 22.75
C ASP A 54 -0.51 -8.60 22.97
N PHE A 55 0.22 -7.93 22.08
CA PHE A 55 0.39 -6.48 22.14
C PHE A 55 -0.97 -5.75 22.04
N TYR A 56 -1.80 -6.13 21.08
CA TYR A 56 -3.13 -5.55 20.90
C TYR A 56 -4.06 -5.90 22.06
N LYS A 57 -4.03 -7.16 22.49
CA LYS A 57 -4.81 -7.64 23.64
C LYS A 57 -4.51 -6.84 24.91
N ASN A 58 -3.22 -6.57 25.20
CA ASN A 58 -2.82 -5.79 26.37
C ASN A 58 -3.27 -4.32 26.29
N LEU A 59 -3.37 -3.75 25.10
CA LEU A 59 -3.83 -2.36 24.92
C LEU A 59 -5.35 -2.20 24.99
N VAL A 60 -6.10 -3.20 24.53
CA VAL A 60 -7.52 -3.07 24.18
C VAL A 60 -8.40 -4.05 24.95
N GLY A 61 -7.90 -5.26 25.26
CA GLY A 61 -8.72 -6.42 25.64
C GLY A 61 -9.81 -6.19 26.68
N GLU A 62 -9.46 -5.66 27.83
CA GLU A 62 -10.43 -5.42 28.92
C GLU A 62 -11.33 -4.20 28.69
N LYS A 63 -11.01 -3.35 27.73
CA LYS A 63 -11.74 -2.10 27.43
C LYS A 63 -12.80 -2.30 26.35
N TRP A 64 -12.75 -3.40 25.63
CA TRP A 64 -13.66 -3.68 24.54
C TRP A 64 -14.93 -4.42 25.05
N ASN A 65 -16.07 -3.80 24.87
CA ASN A 65 -17.38 -4.33 25.26
C ASN A 65 -18.13 -5.02 24.10
N GLY A 66 -17.44 -5.37 23.02
CA GLY A 66 -18.05 -6.00 21.83
C GLY A 66 -18.45 -5.01 20.72
N THR A 67 -18.41 -3.73 20.96
CA THR A 67 -18.74 -2.70 19.94
C THR A 67 -17.50 -1.97 19.45
N TRP A 68 -17.52 -1.55 18.17
CA TRP A 68 -16.43 -0.78 17.58
C TRP A 68 -16.18 0.55 18.32
N GLY A 69 -17.23 1.21 18.76
CA GLY A 69 -17.16 2.49 19.47
C GLY A 69 -16.51 2.44 20.84
N SER A 70 -16.42 1.25 21.47
CA SER A 70 -15.76 1.07 22.77
C SER A 70 -14.25 0.87 22.66
N LEU A 71 -13.70 0.72 21.45
CA LEU A 71 -12.27 0.57 21.27
C LEU A 71 -11.54 1.85 21.68
N PRO A 72 -10.44 1.76 22.45
CA PRO A 72 -9.65 2.93 22.81
C PRO A 72 -8.96 3.51 21.59
N VAL A 73 -8.83 4.83 21.52
CA VAL A 73 -8.03 5.49 20.49
C VAL A 73 -6.56 5.21 20.75
N LEU A 74 -5.93 4.53 19.79
CA LEU A 74 -4.50 4.25 19.84
C LEU A 74 -3.73 5.38 19.15
N THR A 75 -2.83 5.98 19.88
CA THR A 75 -1.94 7.03 19.36
C THR A 75 -0.67 6.42 18.77
N LYS A 76 0.07 7.20 17.97
CA LYS A 76 1.39 6.81 17.48
C LYS A 76 2.33 6.39 18.63
N LYS A 77 2.27 7.09 19.78
CA LYS A 77 3.07 6.76 20.97
C LYS A 77 2.79 5.35 21.50
N ASN A 78 1.53 4.91 21.49
CA ASN A 78 1.17 3.55 21.90
C ASN A 78 1.75 2.50 20.95
N LEU A 79 1.93 2.86 19.68
CA LEU A 79 2.33 1.94 18.60
C LEU A 79 3.82 2.01 18.26
N GLN A 80 4.63 2.84 18.93
CA GLN A 80 6.08 2.96 18.74
C GLN A 80 6.87 1.88 19.46
N LYS A 81 6.49 0.63 19.27
CA LYS A 81 7.25 -0.57 19.65
C LYS A 81 7.86 -1.20 18.40
N PRO A 82 8.92 -2.00 18.53
CA PRO A 82 9.46 -2.79 17.43
C PRO A 82 8.33 -3.55 16.71
N LEU A 83 8.42 -3.65 15.37
CA LEU A 83 7.37 -4.31 14.59
C LEU A 83 7.19 -5.77 15.02
N SER A 84 8.29 -6.47 15.32
CA SER A 84 8.29 -7.86 15.79
C SER A 84 7.42 -8.08 17.03
N GLU A 85 7.36 -7.11 17.95
CA GLU A 85 6.53 -7.18 19.16
C GLU A 85 5.04 -6.92 18.89
N ARG A 86 4.71 -6.34 17.72
CA ARG A 86 3.35 -5.93 17.34
C ARG A 86 2.70 -6.86 16.32
N LEU A 87 3.43 -7.85 15.82
CA LEU A 87 2.88 -8.81 14.87
C LEU A 87 2.00 -9.84 15.59
N SER A 88 0.93 -10.26 14.91
CA SER A 88 0.10 -11.36 15.36
C SER A 88 0.80 -12.71 15.22
N ILE A 89 0.41 -13.69 16.02
CA ILE A 89 0.91 -15.07 15.94
C ILE A 89 0.81 -15.60 14.51
N GLY A 90 1.84 -16.25 14.03
CA GLY A 90 1.94 -16.80 12.67
C GLY A 90 2.48 -15.79 11.63
N PHE A 91 2.72 -14.52 12.00
CA PHE A 91 3.33 -13.53 11.12
C PHE A 91 4.76 -13.17 11.53
N THR A 92 5.59 -12.94 10.53
CA THR A 92 6.96 -12.44 10.69
C THR A 92 7.16 -11.24 9.76
N GLU A 93 8.19 -10.42 10.01
CA GLU A 93 8.52 -9.28 9.13
C GLU A 93 8.77 -9.70 7.67
N LYS A 94 9.21 -10.94 7.43
CA LYS A 94 9.42 -11.50 6.08
C LYS A 94 8.11 -11.96 5.42
N SER A 95 7.10 -12.33 6.21
CA SER A 95 5.81 -12.84 5.69
C SER A 95 4.80 -11.73 5.39
N VAL A 96 5.04 -10.51 5.85
CA VAL A 96 4.14 -9.35 5.70
C VAL A 96 4.72 -8.29 4.76
N PHE A 97 3.88 -7.37 4.34
CA PHE A 97 4.30 -6.14 3.67
C PHE A 97 4.54 -5.06 4.73
N VAL A 98 5.80 -4.70 4.93
CA VAL A 98 6.18 -3.62 5.86
C VAL A 98 6.19 -2.29 5.15
N ASN A 99 5.59 -1.28 5.77
CA ASN A 99 5.60 0.09 5.31
C ASN A 99 5.94 1.05 6.46
N LYS A 100 6.40 2.25 6.12
CA LYS A 100 6.68 3.30 7.09
C LYS A 100 6.24 4.66 6.57
N THR A 101 5.81 5.53 7.47
CA THR A 101 5.53 6.92 7.14
C THR A 101 6.84 7.70 6.92
N SER A 102 6.77 8.84 6.23
CA SER A 102 7.93 9.70 5.95
C SER A 102 8.62 10.24 7.21
N GLY A 103 7.91 10.28 8.34
CA GLY A 103 8.48 10.76 9.61
C GLY A 103 8.76 12.26 9.65
N SER A 104 7.94 13.07 9.00
CA SER A 104 8.04 14.55 9.03
C SER A 104 8.11 15.14 10.45
N SER A 105 7.67 14.40 11.46
CA SER A 105 7.74 14.72 12.89
C SER A 105 8.93 14.08 13.63
N GLY A 106 9.95 13.59 12.90
CA GLY A 106 11.18 12.99 13.47
C GLY A 106 11.16 11.45 13.48
N ASP A 107 10.12 10.82 14.01
CA ASP A 107 10.03 9.38 14.15
C ASP A 107 9.07 8.74 13.15
N PRO A 108 9.54 7.98 12.15
CA PRO A 108 8.66 7.29 11.22
C PRO A 108 7.86 6.20 11.93
N PHE A 109 6.56 6.13 11.64
CA PHE A 109 5.74 5.02 12.09
C PHE A 109 5.87 3.84 11.13
N VAL A 110 6.32 2.70 11.66
CA VAL A 110 6.44 1.43 10.92
C VAL A 110 5.21 0.59 11.17
N PHE A 111 4.59 0.07 10.12
CA PHE A 111 3.43 -0.81 10.22
C PHE A 111 3.49 -1.93 9.17
N ALA A 112 2.72 -2.97 9.39
CA ALA A 112 2.63 -4.10 8.48
C ALA A 112 1.20 -4.35 8.03
N LYS A 113 1.08 -4.89 6.81
CA LYS A 113 -0.14 -5.50 6.28
C LYS A 113 0.18 -6.93 5.89
N ASP A 114 -0.73 -7.87 6.11
CA ASP A 114 -0.59 -9.15 5.47
C ASP A 114 -0.60 -9.00 3.94
N LYS A 115 -0.07 -9.99 3.23
CA LYS A 115 0.09 -9.90 1.76
C LYS A 115 -1.25 -9.85 1.03
N LYS A 116 -2.30 -10.45 1.59
CA LYS A 116 -3.65 -10.41 1.01
C LYS A 116 -4.28 -9.03 1.16
N ALA A 117 -4.20 -8.41 2.34
CA ALA A 117 -4.68 -7.05 2.56
C ALA A 117 -3.96 -6.04 1.65
N HIS A 118 -2.64 -6.21 1.46
CA HIS A 118 -1.90 -5.38 0.52
C HIS A 118 -2.32 -5.62 -0.94
N ALA A 119 -2.60 -6.87 -1.32
CA ALA A 119 -3.11 -7.20 -2.64
C ALA A 119 -4.51 -6.61 -2.91
N ILE A 120 -5.40 -6.57 -1.90
CA ILE A 120 -6.71 -5.91 -2.01
C ILE A 120 -6.54 -4.39 -2.20
N THR A 121 -5.56 -3.78 -1.53
CA THR A 121 -5.20 -2.38 -1.78
C THR A 121 -4.82 -2.16 -3.26
N TRP A 122 -4.00 -3.04 -3.84
CA TRP A 122 -3.65 -2.99 -5.26
C TRP A 122 -4.85 -3.24 -6.17
N ALA A 123 -5.74 -4.19 -5.85
CA ALA A 123 -6.97 -4.43 -6.61
C ALA A 123 -7.83 -3.17 -6.67
N SER A 124 -8.01 -2.47 -5.55
CA SER A 124 -8.71 -1.19 -5.47
C SER A 124 -8.02 -0.08 -6.28
N ILE A 125 -6.69 0.02 -6.24
CA ILE A 125 -5.92 0.99 -7.03
C ILE A 125 -6.12 0.72 -8.53
N ILE A 126 -5.92 -0.51 -8.97
CA ILE A 126 -6.10 -0.92 -10.38
C ILE A 126 -7.51 -0.58 -10.86
N TYR A 127 -8.53 -0.88 -10.07
CA TYR A 127 -9.92 -0.60 -10.39
C TYR A 127 -10.17 0.90 -10.59
N ARG A 128 -9.73 1.75 -9.65
CA ARG A 128 -9.92 3.19 -9.72
C ARG A 128 -9.17 3.85 -10.87
N PHE A 129 -7.95 3.41 -11.15
CA PHE A 129 -7.19 3.90 -12.31
C PHE A 129 -7.82 3.45 -13.64
N GLY A 130 -8.49 2.29 -13.65
CA GLY A 130 -9.28 1.80 -14.78
C GLY A 130 -10.45 2.71 -15.16
N TRP A 131 -10.96 3.55 -14.26
CA TRP A 131 -11.98 4.57 -14.59
C TRP A 131 -11.49 5.63 -15.57
N TYR A 132 -10.17 5.79 -15.66
CA TYR A 132 -9.49 6.73 -16.56
C TYR A 132 -8.72 6.00 -17.68
N ASP A 133 -9.12 4.76 -17.98
CA ASP A 133 -8.47 3.90 -19.00
C ASP A 133 -6.98 3.64 -18.75
N VAL A 134 -6.51 3.82 -17.51
CA VAL A 134 -5.13 3.53 -17.13
C VAL A 134 -4.95 2.05 -16.80
N ASP A 135 -4.17 1.34 -17.63
CA ASP A 135 -3.73 -0.04 -17.42
C ASP A 135 -2.24 -0.05 -17.02
N PHE A 136 -1.93 -0.40 -15.79
CA PHE A 136 -0.53 -0.46 -15.29
C PHE A 136 0.40 -1.40 -16.07
N ASN A 137 -0.14 -2.29 -16.92
CA ASN A 137 0.67 -3.12 -17.81
C ASN A 137 0.93 -2.48 -19.18
N LYS A 138 0.23 -1.40 -19.53
CA LYS A 138 0.28 -0.78 -20.85
C LYS A 138 0.58 0.71 -20.77
N SER A 139 -0.12 1.42 -19.88
CA SER A 139 -0.03 2.88 -19.77
C SER A 139 1.33 3.31 -19.21
N TYR A 140 1.96 4.28 -19.88
CA TYR A 140 3.26 4.81 -19.50
C TYR A 140 3.13 5.99 -18.55
N GLN A 141 3.72 5.86 -17.36
CA GLN A 141 3.59 6.82 -16.26
C GLN A 141 4.77 7.80 -16.22
N ALA A 142 4.47 9.10 -16.16
CA ALA A 142 5.41 10.09 -15.63
C ALA A 142 5.25 10.14 -14.11
N ARG A 143 6.29 9.73 -13.36
CA ARG A 143 6.24 9.67 -11.90
C ARG A 143 7.16 10.71 -11.27
N PHE A 144 6.56 11.69 -10.60
CA PHE A 144 7.28 12.68 -9.82
C PHE A 144 7.36 12.20 -8.37
N TYR A 145 8.54 11.70 -7.99
CA TYR A 145 8.70 11.11 -6.66
C TYR A 145 10.12 11.28 -6.13
N GLY A 146 10.22 11.86 -4.96
CA GLY A 146 11.50 12.06 -4.28
C GLY A 146 11.74 10.96 -3.25
N ILE A 147 12.65 10.02 -3.53
CA ILE A 147 13.23 9.13 -2.52
C ILE A 147 14.73 9.30 -2.62
N PRO A 148 15.41 9.73 -1.53
CA PRO A 148 16.86 9.65 -1.45
C PRO A 148 17.23 8.16 -1.48
N LEU A 149 18.00 7.74 -2.46
CA LEU A 149 18.39 6.36 -2.64
C LEU A 149 19.91 6.26 -2.66
N ASP A 150 20.45 5.29 -1.93
CA ASP A 150 21.78 4.80 -2.17
C ASP A 150 21.89 4.13 -3.56
N PHE A 151 23.11 3.79 -3.97
CA PHE A 151 23.36 3.20 -5.28
C PHE A 151 22.56 1.91 -5.54
N TRP A 152 22.44 1.03 -4.55
CA TRP A 152 21.68 -0.23 -4.69
C TRP A 152 20.17 -0.01 -4.66
N GLY A 153 19.70 0.88 -3.80
CA GLY A 153 18.31 1.31 -3.76
C GLY A 153 17.89 1.93 -5.10
N TYR A 154 18.74 2.73 -5.73
CA TYR A 154 18.50 3.32 -7.04
C TYR A 154 18.32 2.24 -8.11
N LYS A 155 19.21 1.25 -8.23
CA LYS A 155 19.09 0.14 -9.19
C LYS A 155 17.79 -0.64 -9.01
N LYS A 156 17.46 -0.98 -7.77
CA LYS A 156 16.22 -1.68 -7.42
C LYS A 156 14.97 -0.90 -7.84
N GLU A 157 14.97 0.41 -7.60
CA GLU A 157 13.84 1.26 -7.98
C GLU A 157 13.75 1.46 -9.51
N ARG A 158 14.87 1.53 -10.23
CA ARG A 158 14.86 1.56 -11.71
C ARG A 158 14.28 0.27 -12.29
N LEU A 159 14.61 -0.89 -11.72
CA LEU A 159 13.97 -2.15 -12.12
C LEU A 159 12.46 -2.14 -11.88
N LYS A 160 12.01 -1.63 -10.73
CA LYS A 160 10.57 -1.48 -10.46
C LYS A 160 9.91 -0.48 -11.41
N ASP A 161 10.63 0.59 -11.80
CA ASP A 161 10.13 1.57 -12.76
C ASP A 161 9.94 0.92 -14.14
N PHE A 162 10.90 0.11 -14.58
CA PHE A 162 10.80 -0.66 -15.82
C PHE A 162 9.63 -1.67 -15.78
N LEU A 163 9.52 -2.47 -14.72
CA LEU A 163 8.42 -3.43 -14.55
C LEU A 163 7.05 -2.77 -14.42
N GLY A 164 7.01 -1.55 -13.89
CA GLY A 164 5.79 -0.76 -13.74
C GLY A 164 5.48 0.16 -14.92
N ASN A 165 6.20 0.04 -16.03
CA ASN A 165 6.04 0.88 -17.23
C ASN A 165 6.01 2.38 -16.89
N ARG A 166 7.02 2.88 -16.16
CA ARG A 166 7.06 4.26 -15.68
C ARG A 166 8.44 4.87 -15.79
N TYR A 167 8.46 6.18 -15.94
CA TYR A 167 9.68 7.00 -15.85
C TYR A 167 9.60 7.89 -14.60
N ARG A 168 10.66 7.87 -13.79
CA ARG A 168 10.73 8.65 -12.56
C ARG A 168 11.49 9.94 -12.78
N PHE A 169 10.84 11.04 -12.44
CA PHE A 169 11.41 12.38 -12.37
C PHE A 169 11.81 12.65 -10.90
N PRO A 170 13.10 12.87 -10.61
CA PRO A 170 13.55 13.18 -9.25
C PRO A 170 13.16 14.62 -8.89
N ILE A 171 12.56 14.81 -7.70
CA ILE A 171 12.04 16.11 -7.25
C ILE A 171 12.86 16.74 -6.10
N PHE A 172 14.03 16.19 -5.75
CA PHE A 172 14.86 16.73 -4.68
C PHE A 172 15.72 17.91 -5.11
N ASN A 173 16.10 17.98 -6.36
CA ASN A 173 16.85 19.10 -6.94
C ASN A 173 16.12 19.54 -8.20
N LEU A 174 15.54 20.72 -8.15
CA LEU A 174 14.76 21.31 -9.25
C LEU A 174 15.52 22.50 -9.85
N SER A 175 16.83 22.33 -10.11
CA SER A 175 17.59 23.32 -10.87
C SER A 175 17.05 23.43 -12.30
N ASP A 176 17.22 24.60 -12.95
CA ASP A 176 16.75 24.84 -14.30
C ASP A 176 17.21 23.77 -15.29
N LYS A 177 18.47 23.33 -15.16
CA LYS A 177 19.01 22.24 -15.98
C LYS A 177 18.22 20.92 -15.83
N ILE A 178 17.75 20.62 -14.64
CA ILE A 178 16.95 19.39 -14.39
C ILE A 178 15.54 19.57 -14.94
N LEU A 179 14.96 20.76 -14.75
CA LEU A 179 13.64 21.08 -15.30
C LEU A 179 13.65 21.06 -16.83
N ASP A 180 14.69 21.59 -17.48
CA ASP A 180 14.88 21.46 -18.91
C ASP A 180 14.98 20.01 -19.37
N GLY A 181 15.67 19.16 -18.60
CA GLY A 181 15.71 17.71 -18.83
C GLY A 181 14.32 17.06 -18.75
N PHE A 182 13.47 17.50 -17.81
CA PHE A 182 12.08 17.02 -17.73
C PHE A 182 11.30 17.44 -18.99
N LEU A 183 11.39 18.69 -19.40
CA LEU A 183 10.73 19.19 -20.59
C LEU A 183 11.14 18.41 -21.85
N GLN A 184 12.45 18.11 -22.01
CA GLN A 184 12.93 17.31 -23.13
C GLN A 184 12.36 15.88 -23.11
N HIS A 185 12.21 15.29 -21.93
CA HIS A 185 11.56 13.98 -21.80
C HIS A 185 10.08 14.01 -22.23
N PHE A 186 9.34 15.03 -21.83
CA PHE A 186 7.94 15.21 -22.24
C PHE A 186 7.79 15.51 -23.74
N LYS A 187 8.76 16.17 -24.36
CA LYS A 187 8.79 16.39 -25.82
C LYS A 187 9.06 15.12 -26.62
N THR A 188 9.87 14.21 -26.06
CA THR A 188 10.33 13.01 -26.79
C THR A 188 9.55 11.75 -26.43
N LYS A 189 8.86 11.71 -25.29
CA LYS A 189 8.09 10.57 -24.80
C LYS A 189 6.65 10.98 -24.53
N LYS A 190 5.72 10.17 -25.03
CA LYS A 190 4.30 10.34 -24.74
C LYS A 190 4.00 9.57 -23.45
N PHE A 191 3.62 10.27 -22.39
CA PHE A 191 3.12 9.69 -21.16
C PHE A 191 1.59 9.64 -21.23
N ASP A 192 1.01 8.55 -20.74
CA ASP A 192 -0.45 8.37 -20.68
C ASP A 192 -1.03 9.06 -19.43
N TYR A 193 -0.23 9.14 -18.35
CA TYR A 193 -0.66 9.82 -17.12
C TYR A 193 0.51 10.27 -16.24
N ILE A 194 0.23 11.22 -15.36
CA ILE A 194 1.17 11.77 -14.37
C ILE A 194 0.75 11.31 -12.97
N ASN A 195 1.74 10.98 -12.14
CA ASN A 195 1.54 10.66 -10.73
C ASN A 195 2.69 11.25 -9.89
N GLY A 196 2.33 11.94 -8.79
CA GLY A 196 3.25 12.57 -7.85
C GLY A 196 2.72 12.58 -6.42
#